data_c32e0d9cfb588efd30c562175626a638
#
_entry.id   c32e0d9cfb588efd30c562175626a638
#
_cell.length_a   1.000
_cell.length_b   1.000
_cell.length_c   1.000
_cell.angle_alpha   90.00
_cell.angle_beta   90.00
_cell.angle_gamma   90.00
#
_symmetry.space_group_name_H-M   'P 1'
#
loop_
_entity.id
_entity.type
_entity.pdbx_description
1 polymer ?
#
loop_
_entity_poly.entity_id
_entity_poly.type
_entity_poly.pdbx_seq_one_letter_code
_entity_poly.pdbx_strand_id
1 'polypeptide(L)'
;MKNIRNIAIIAHVDHGKTTLVDQLLRQSGTFRANQHVDERVMDSNDLEKERGITILAKNTAIEYEGYHINIVDTPGHADFGGEVERVLGMVDCVLLLVDAQEGPMPQTRFVTKKALALGLKPIVVINKIDKPTARASWVIDQTFDLFDNLGASEEQLDFPIVYASGLSGFAKLNEEDESSDMRPLFDTILKYTPAPSGSPDAPLQLQISQLDYDNYTGRLGIGRILNGKIRPGQTVAVMNHDKQIAQGRINQLLGFKGLERVPLEEAEAGD
;
A
#
# COMPACT_ATOMS: atom_id res chain seq x y z
N MET A 1 20.83 5.34 -1.44
CA MET A 1 19.45 4.82 -1.49
C MET A 1 18.49 5.93 -1.15
N LYS A 2 17.45 6.11 -1.94
CA LYS A 2 16.33 7.00 -1.58
C LYS A 2 15.67 6.50 -0.30
N ASN A 3 15.12 7.41 0.49
CA ASN A 3 14.31 7.06 1.65
C ASN A 3 12.93 6.56 1.17
N ILE A 4 12.83 5.28 0.81
CA ILE A 4 11.62 4.66 0.27
C ILE A 4 10.96 3.79 1.33
N ARG A 5 9.63 3.77 1.34
CA ARG A 5 8.80 2.81 2.08
C ARG A 5 7.71 2.28 1.16
N ASN A 6 7.53 0.97 1.14
CA ASN A 6 6.53 0.31 0.30
C ASN A 6 5.51 -0.39 1.19
N ILE A 7 4.27 0.03 1.13
CA ILE A 7 3.19 -0.50 1.95
C ILE A 7 1.99 -0.91 1.10
N ALA A 8 1.29 -1.96 1.51
CA ALA A 8 -0.01 -2.30 0.99
C ALA A 8 -1.08 -2.06 2.05
N ILE A 9 -2.25 -1.60 1.65
CA ILE A 9 -3.39 -1.42 2.55
C ILE A 9 -4.38 -2.56 2.34
N ILE A 10 -4.64 -3.31 3.41
CA ILE A 10 -5.60 -4.41 3.46
C ILE A 10 -6.79 -3.96 4.32
N ALA A 11 -7.98 -4.06 3.79
CA ALA A 11 -9.19 -3.75 4.53
C ALA A 11 -10.36 -4.60 4.05
N HIS A 12 -11.33 -4.84 4.94
CA HIS A 12 -12.65 -5.29 4.52
C HIS A 12 -13.40 -4.15 3.81
N VAL A 13 -14.39 -4.51 2.99
CA VAL A 13 -15.32 -3.55 2.39
C VAL A 13 -15.95 -2.71 3.52
N ASP A 14 -16.11 -1.43 3.29
CA ASP A 14 -16.66 -0.46 4.24
C ASP A 14 -15.85 -0.19 5.52
N HIS A 15 -14.68 -0.79 5.73
CA HIS A 15 -13.79 -0.44 6.85
C HIS A 15 -13.12 0.94 6.71
N GLY A 16 -13.33 1.64 5.58
CA GLY A 16 -12.89 3.03 5.36
C GLY A 16 -11.52 3.15 4.71
N LYS A 17 -11.11 2.16 3.90
CA LYS A 17 -9.84 2.14 3.19
C LYS A 17 -9.65 3.38 2.30
N THR A 18 -10.58 3.63 1.40
CA THR A 18 -10.54 4.77 0.47
C THR A 18 -10.46 6.10 1.22
N THR A 19 -11.29 6.25 2.27
CA THR A 19 -11.32 7.47 3.10
C THR A 19 -9.98 7.70 3.81
N LEU A 20 -9.35 6.63 4.33
CA LEU A 20 -8.05 6.72 4.97
C LEU A 20 -6.96 7.13 3.96
N VAL A 21 -6.93 6.50 2.79
CA VAL A 21 -5.96 6.84 1.73
C VAL A 21 -6.13 8.29 1.26
N ASP A 22 -7.36 8.75 1.10
CA ASP A 22 -7.64 10.16 0.77
C ASP A 22 -7.06 11.12 1.82
N GLN A 23 -7.17 10.79 3.11
CA GLN A 23 -6.56 11.60 4.18
C GLN A 23 -5.03 11.57 4.14
N LEU A 24 -4.43 10.41 3.89
CA LEU A 24 -2.98 10.30 3.74
C LEU A 24 -2.50 11.16 2.55
N LEU A 25 -3.18 11.10 1.43
CA LEU A 25 -2.87 11.91 0.26
C LEU A 25 -3.00 13.43 0.54
N ARG A 26 -4.06 13.85 1.21
CA ARG A 26 -4.32 15.27 1.52
C ARG A 26 -3.31 15.82 2.53
N GLN A 27 -3.02 15.06 3.59
CA GLN A 27 -2.20 15.53 4.71
C GLN A 27 -0.69 15.36 4.49
N SER A 28 -0.26 14.54 3.53
CA SER A 28 1.15 14.44 3.12
C SER A 28 1.68 15.67 2.39
N GLY A 29 0.79 16.61 1.99
CA GLY A 29 1.18 17.76 1.18
C GLY A 29 1.43 17.43 -0.31
N THR A 30 1.07 16.24 -0.74
CA THR A 30 1.22 15.80 -2.13
C THR A 30 0.36 16.61 -3.10
N PHE A 31 -0.79 17.08 -2.64
CA PHE A 31 -1.67 17.99 -3.39
C PHE A 31 -1.40 19.45 -3.05
N ARG A 32 -1.53 20.33 -4.04
CA ARG A 32 -1.47 21.78 -3.81
C ARG A 32 -2.72 22.22 -3.02
N ALA A 33 -2.56 23.20 -2.13
CA ALA A 33 -3.62 23.70 -1.24
C ALA A 33 -4.92 24.11 -1.97
N ASN A 34 -4.88 24.42 -3.27
CA ASN A 34 -6.02 24.81 -4.10
C ASN A 34 -6.46 23.72 -5.09
N GLN A 35 -5.91 22.51 -5.03
CA GLN A 35 -6.31 21.42 -5.91
C GLN A 35 -7.57 20.77 -5.32
N HIS A 36 -8.69 20.89 -6.03
CA HIS A 36 -9.92 20.19 -5.67
C HIS A 36 -9.69 18.69 -5.86
N VAL A 37 -9.64 17.96 -4.77
CA VAL A 37 -9.53 16.50 -4.79
C VAL A 37 -10.94 15.98 -4.59
N ASP A 38 -11.48 15.30 -5.60
CA ASP A 38 -12.77 14.63 -5.49
C ASP A 38 -12.76 13.62 -4.34
N GLU A 39 -13.88 13.42 -3.70
CA GLU A 39 -14.03 12.33 -2.73
C GLU A 39 -13.88 10.99 -3.44
N ARG A 40 -13.20 10.02 -2.79
CA ARG A 40 -12.89 8.69 -3.37
C ARG A 40 -12.00 8.75 -4.61
N VAL A 41 -10.92 9.53 -4.52
CA VAL A 41 -9.96 9.72 -5.62
C VAL A 41 -9.40 8.39 -6.14
N MET A 42 -9.30 7.37 -5.28
CA MET A 42 -8.81 6.05 -5.67
C MET A 42 -9.86 5.21 -6.43
N ASP A 43 -11.16 5.47 -6.28
CA ASP A 43 -12.23 4.71 -6.94
C ASP A 43 -12.58 5.35 -8.30
N SER A 44 -11.72 5.16 -9.29
CA SER A 44 -11.85 5.80 -10.62
C SER A 44 -12.73 5.00 -11.61
N ASN A 45 -12.99 3.73 -11.35
CA ASN A 45 -13.79 2.87 -12.23
C ASN A 45 -15.29 2.96 -11.85
N ASP A 46 -16.17 3.12 -12.84
CA ASP A 46 -17.62 3.24 -12.61
C ASP A 46 -18.19 2.03 -11.87
N LEU A 47 -17.67 0.81 -12.14
CA LEU A 47 -18.06 -0.40 -11.43
C LEU A 47 -17.60 -0.41 -9.96
N GLU A 48 -16.43 0.15 -9.67
CA GLU A 48 -15.93 0.29 -8.30
C GLU A 48 -16.78 1.29 -7.51
N LYS A 49 -17.13 2.41 -8.15
CA LYS A 49 -18.02 3.43 -7.55
C LYS A 49 -19.41 2.89 -7.28
N GLU A 50 -19.97 2.12 -8.23
CA GLU A 50 -21.31 1.54 -8.09
C GLU A 50 -21.37 0.47 -7.00
N ARG A 51 -20.33 -0.37 -6.90
CA ARG A 51 -20.27 -1.49 -5.94
C ARG A 51 -19.61 -1.13 -4.61
N GLY A 52 -18.92 0.01 -4.53
CA GLY A 52 -18.17 0.43 -3.33
C GLY A 52 -16.98 -0.45 -2.99
N ILE A 53 -16.43 -1.19 -3.96
CA ILE A 53 -15.31 -2.14 -3.77
C ILE A 53 -14.14 -1.81 -4.69
N THR A 54 -12.92 -2.01 -4.23
CA THR A 54 -11.72 -1.97 -5.07
C THR A 54 -11.61 -3.28 -5.85
N ILE A 55 -11.60 -3.21 -7.18
CA ILE A 55 -11.49 -4.36 -8.08
C ILE A 55 -10.03 -4.55 -8.53
N LEU A 56 -9.38 -3.45 -8.92
CA LEU A 56 -7.99 -3.45 -9.37
C LEU A 56 -7.09 -2.79 -8.32
N ALA A 57 -5.94 -3.39 -8.09
CA ALA A 57 -4.92 -2.77 -7.27
C ALA A 57 -4.46 -1.43 -7.87
N LYS A 58 -4.42 -0.40 -7.05
CA LYS A 58 -4.00 0.94 -7.45
C LYS A 58 -2.74 1.34 -6.73
N ASN A 59 -1.87 2.00 -7.46
CA ASN A 59 -0.61 2.48 -6.93
C ASN A 59 -0.69 3.99 -6.76
N THR A 60 -0.24 4.46 -5.62
CA THR A 60 -0.06 5.88 -5.33
C THR A 60 1.22 6.09 -4.53
N ALA A 61 1.73 7.30 -4.52
CA ALA A 61 2.89 7.64 -3.71
C ALA A 61 2.72 9.00 -3.06
N ILE A 62 3.23 9.11 -1.84
CA ILE A 62 3.21 10.33 -1.05
C ILE A 62 4.62 10.66 -0.58
N GLU A 63 4.86 11.95 -0.38
CA GLU A 63 6.10 12.45 0.23
C GLU A 63 5.82 12.89 1.66
N TYR A 64 6.57 12.36 2.61
CA TYR A 64 6.46 12.76 4.01
C TYR A 64 7.83 12.75 4.68
N GLU A 65 8.24 13.89 5.24
CA GLU A 65 9.53 14.08 5.94
C GLU A 65 10.76 13.60 5.16
N GLY A 66 10.75 13.80 3.83
CA GLY A 66 11.85 13.38 2.95
C GLY A 66 11.85 11.89 2.61
N TYR A 67 10.79 11.17 2.97
CA TYR A 67 10.54 9.79 2.54
C TYR A 67 9.53 9.75 1.40
N HIS A 68 9.80 8.88 0.45
CA HIS A 68 8.87 8.50 -0.60
C HIS A 68 8.14 7.22 -0.17
N ILE A 69 6.84 7.33 0.06
CA ILE A 69 6.01 6.22 0.54
C ILE A 69 5.11 5.76 -0.59
N ASN A 70 5.42 4.59 -1.14
CA ASN A 70 4.56 3.92 -2.12
C ASN A 70 3.45 3.18 -1.39
N ILE A 71 2.22 3.42 -1.80
CA ILE A 71 1.02 2.81 -1.26
C ILE A 71 0.33 2.02 -2.36
N VAL A 72 0.16 0.73 -2.13
CA VAL A 72 -0.61 -0.14 -3.02
C VAL A 72 -1.93 -0.46 -2.35
N ASP A 73 -3.02 -0.03 -2.98
CA ASP A 73 -4.37 -0.36 -2.55
C ASP A 73 -4.71 -1.77 -3.07
N THR A 74 -4.97 -2.70 -2.14
CA THR A 74 -5.26 -4.09 -2.49
C THR A 74 -6.76 -4.34 -2.62
N PRO A 75 -7.19 -5.18 -3.60
CA PRO A 75 -8.55 -5.68 -3.61
C PRO A 75 -8.87 -6.41 -2.30
N GLY A 76 -10.02 -6.08 -1.69
CA GLY A 76 -10.44 -6.70 -0.43
C GLY A 76 -11.11 -8.06 -0.57
N HIS A 77 -11.48 -8.49 -1.78
CA HIS A 77 -12.27 -9.69 -2.02
C HIS A 77 -11.42 -10.92 -2.38
N ALA A 78 -11.77 -12.08 -1.82
CA ALA A 78 -11.05 -13.33 -2.02
C ALA A 78 -10.98 -13.80 -3.49
N ASP A 79 -11.91 -13.35 -4.33
CA ASP A 79 -11.97 -13.69 -5.77
C ASP A 79 -10.74 -13.15 -6.55
N PHE A 80 -10.04 -12.16 -5.99
CA PHE A 80 -8.85 -11.54 -6.60
C PHE A 80 -7.52 -12.08 -6.05
N GLY A 81 -7.50 -13.31 -5.55
CA GLY A 81 -6.36 -13.90 -4.84
C GLY A 81 -5.03 -13.84 -5.59
N GLY A 82 -5.04 -14.05 -6.90
CA GLY A 82 -3.81 -13.98 -7.73
C GLY A 82 -3.27 -12.56 -7.88
N GLU A 83 -4.12 -11.53 -7.87
CA GLU A 83 -3.71 -10.13 -7.89
C GLU A 83 -3.14 -9.71 -6.53
N VAL A 84 -3.80 -10.11 -5.46
CA VAL A 84 -3.32 -9.88 -4.09
C VAL A 84 -1.91 -10.42 -3.88
N GLU A 85 -1.61 -11.65 -4.30
CA GLU A 85 -0.26 -12.22 -4.17
C GLU A 85 0.80 -11.41 -4.92
N ARG A 86 0.49 -10.98 -6.15
CA ARG A 86 1.41 -10.16 -6.94
C ARG A 86 1.68 -8.81 -6.31
N VAL A 87 0.64 -8.18 -5.76
CA VAL A 87 0.74 -6.89 -5.07
C VAL A 87 1.56 -7.01 -3.78
N LEU A 88 1.29 -8.03 -2.97
CA LEU A 88 2.03 -8.26 -1.71
C LEU A 88 3.52 -8.53 -1.96
N GLY A 89 3.90 -9.06 -3.13
CA GLY A 89 5.30 -9.19 -3.53
C GLY A 89 6.02 -7.87 -3.82
N MET A 90 5.29 -6.76 -3.95
CA MET A 90 5.87 -5.43 -4.22
C MET A 90 6.13 -4.60 -2.96
N VAL A 91 5.66 -5.03 -1.79
CA VAL A 91 5.68 -4.21 -0.57
C VAL A 91 6.55 -4.82 0.53
N ASP A 92 6.89 -4.01 1.52
CA ASP A 92 7.74 -4.40 2.65
C ASP A 92 6.93 -4.48 3.96
N CYS A 93 5.73 -3.92 3.98
CA CYS A 93 4.84 -3.89 5.14
C CYS A 93 3.38 -3.85 4.69
N VAL A 94 2.46 -4.25 5.55
CA VAL A 94 1.03 -4.16 5.30
C VAL A 94 0.34 -3.35 6.41
N LEU A 95 -0.56 -2.45 6.01
CA LEU A 95 -1.51 -1.82 6.92
C LEU A 95 -2.79 -2.63 6.90
N LEU A 96 -3.12 -3.28 8.01
CA LEU A 96 -4.42 -3.93 8.18
C LEU A 96 -5.39 -2.94 8.84
N LEU A 97 -6.35 -2.49 8.05
CA LEU A 97 -7.40 -1.57 8.51
C LEU A 97 -8.60 -2.35 9.01
N VAL A 98 -8.96 -2.13 10.26
CA VAL A 98 -10.06 -2.83 10.94
C VAL A 98 -11.04 -1.80 11.51
N ASP A 99 -12.34 -1.99 11.28
CA ASP A 99 -13.39 -1.15 11.86
C ASP A 99 -13.49 -1.42 13.36
N ALA A 100 -13.49 -0.35 14.17
CA ALA A 100 -13.54 -0.40 15.63
C ALA A 100 -14.84 -1.02 16.20
N GLN A 101 -15.89 -1.17 15.39
CA GLN A 101 -17.14 -1.79 15.80
C GLN A 101 -17.21 -3.27 15.40
N GLU A 102 -16.81 -3.56 14.15
CA GLU A 102 -17.01 -4.87 13.52
C GLU A 102 -15.87 -5.84 13.82
N GLY A 103 -14.64 -5.32 13.94
CA GLY A 103 -13.46 -6.15 14.10
C GLY A 103 -13.01 -6.79 12.77
N PRO A 104 -12.07 -7.74 12.82
CA PRO A 104 -11.57 -8.39 11.62
C PRO A 104 -12.62 -9.30 10.99
N MET A 105 -12.87 -9.09 9.69
CA MET A 105 -13.91 -9.79 8.94
C MET A 105 -13.34 -10.96 8.11
N PRO A 106 -14.14 -11.98 7.75
CA PRO A 106 -13.66 -13.19 7.05
C PRO A 106 -12.91 -12.93 5.75
N GLN A 107 -13.27 -11.89 5.00
CA GLN A 107 -12.63 -11.57 3.72
C GLN A 107 -11.18 -11.11 3.89
N THR A 108 -10.86 -10.38 4.96
CA THR A 108 -9.49 -9.97 5.24
C THR A 108 -8.59 -11.13 5.65
N ARG A 109 -9.19 -12.22 6.16
CA ARG A 109 -8.44 -13.42 6.58
C ARG A 109 -7.55 -14.00 5.49
N PHE A 110 -8.06 -14.07 4.26
CA PHE A 110 -7.30 -14.62 3.13
C PHE A 110 -6.08 -13.76 2.80
N VAL A 111 -6.27 -12.45 2.65
CA VAL A 111 -5.21 -11.51 2.30
C VAL A 111 -4.17 -11.42 3.42
N THR A 112 -4.64 -11.36 4.67
CA THR A 112 -3.78 -11.36 5.87
C THR A 112 -2.93 -12.63 5.95
N LYS A 113 -3.52 -13.81 5.72
CA LYS A 113 -2.77 -15.08 5.70
C LYS A 113 -1.64 -15.06 4.67
N LYS A 114 -1.91 -14.51 3.46
CA LYS A 114 -0.89 -14.41 2.42
C LYS A 114 0.22 -13.42 2.80
N ALA A 115 -0.12 -12.28 3.38
CA ALA A 115 0.84 -11.29 3.85
C ALA A 115 1.75 -11.86 4.94
N LEU A 116 1.19 -12.54 5.93
CA LEU A 116 1.94 -13.18 7.02
C LEU A 116 2.86 -14.30 6.49
N ALA A 117 2.38 -15.12 5.55
CA ALA A 117 3.17 -16.19 4.93
C ALA A 117 4.36 -15.66 4.10
N LEU A 118 4.27 -14.45 3.57
CA LEU A 118 5.38 -13.75 2.91
C LEU A 118 6.36 -13.09 3.89
N GLY A 119 6.12 -13.19 5.20
CA GLY A 119 6.97 -12.58 6.23
C GLY A 119 6.77 -11.06 6.36
N LEU A 120 5.72 -10.49 5.76
CA LEU A 120 5.44 -9.07 5.87
C LEU A 120 5.03 -8.72 7.30
N LYS A 121 5.56 -7.58 7.80
CA LYS A 121 5.19 -7.07 9.13
C LYS A 121 3.89 -6.28 9.03
N PRO A 122 2.87 -6.59 9.86
CA PRO A 122 1.62 -5.85 9.86
C PRO A 122 1.70 -4.62 10.76
N ILE A 123 1.06 -3.53 10.34
CA ILE A 123 0.65 -2.40 11.18
C ILE A 123 -0.87 -2.47 11.25
N VAL A 124 -1.44 -2.52 12.44
CA VAL A 124 -2.89 -2.58 12.62
C VAL A 124 -3.45 -1.19 12.85
N VAL A 125 -4.39 -0.78 12.02
CA VAL A 125 -5.08 0.51 12.13
C VAL A 125 -6.53 0.26 12.51
N ILE A 126 -6.88 0.60 13.75
CA ILE A 126 -8.26 0.53 14.26
C ILE A 126 -8.97 1.81 13.84
N ASN A 127 -9.80 1.70 12.81
CA ASN A 127 -10.48 2.84 12.20
C ASN A 127 -11.89 3.06 12.75
N LYS A 128 -12.41 4.27 12.57
CA LYS A 128 -13.73 4.70 13.01
C LYS A 128 -13.88 4.74 14.55
N ILE A 129 -12.82 5.10 15.25
CA ILE A 129 -12.82 5.25 16.70
C ILE A 129 -13.69 6.43 17.18
N ASP A 130 -14.08 7.32 16.27
CA ASP A 130 -15.02 8.42 16.49
C ASP A 130 -16.47 7.95 16.71
N LYS A 131 -16.78 6.70 16.40
CA LYS A 131 -18.12 6.16 16.58
C LYS A 131 -18.41 5.83 18.04
N PRO A 132 -19.62 6.15 18.57
CA PRO A 132 -19.97 5.88 19.96
C PRO A 132 -19.96 4.40 20.35
N THR A 133 -20.06 3.52 19.36
CA THR A 133 -20.08 2.06 19.53
C THR A 133 -18.72 1.42 19.27
N ALA A 134 -17.65 2.21 19.13
CA ALA A 134 -16.30 1.72 18.99
C ALA A 134 -15.88 0.92 20.25
N ARG A 135 -15.18 -0.19 20.04
CA ARG A 135 -14.68 -1.10 21.08
C ARG A 135 -13.28 -1.57 20.72
N ALA A 136 -12.38 -0.62 20.64
CA ALA A 136 -11.05 -0.84 20.09
C ALA A 136 -10.28 -1.96 20.79
N SER A 137 -10.30 -2.04 22.12
CA SER A 137 -9.63 -3.11 22.87
C SER A 137 -10.12 -4.51 22.45
N TRP A 138 -11.42 -4.70 22.30
CA TRP A 138 -11.97 -5.96 21.82
C TRP A 138 -11.53 -6.28 20.39
N VAL A 139 -11.46 -5.27 19.50
CA VAL A 139 -11.00 -5.45 18.12
C VAL A 139 -9.52 -5.85 18.06
N ILE A 140 -8.70 -5.30 18.95
CA ILE A 140 -7.29 -5.67 19.09
C ILE A 140 -7.15 -7.14 19.47
N ASP A 141 -7.89 -7.61 20.49
CA ASP A 141 -7.88 -9.00 20.91
C ASP A 141 -8.30 -9.93 19.76
N GLN A 142 -9.37 -9.58 19.04
CA GLN A 142 -9.83 -10.36 17.89
C GLN A 142 -8.82 -10.37 16.74
N THR A 143 -8.06 -9.28 16.56
CA THR A 143 -7.02 -9.21 15.53
C THR A 143 -5.81 -10.03 15.93
N PHE A 144 -5.44 -10.01 17.21
CA PHE A 144 -4.39 -10.86 17.75
C PHE A 144 -4.73 -12.35 17.58
N ASP A 145 -5.95 -12.76 17.99
CA ASP A 145 -6.45 -14.12 17.81
C ASP A 145 -6.46 -14.54 16.35
N LEU A 146 -6.82 -13.62 15.44
CA LEU A 146 -6.78 -13.90 14.01
C LEU A 146 -5.34 -14.18 13.54
N PHE A 147 -4.35 -13.37 13.93
CA PHE A 147 -2.97 -13.53 13.50
C PHE A 147 -2.36 -14.83 14.06
N ASP A 148 -2.60 -15.14 15.34
CA ASP A 148 -2.18 -16.38 15.96
C ASP A 148 -2.77 -17.60 15.24
N ASN A 149 -4.07 -17.60 14.98
CA ASN A 149 -4.76 -18.65 14.23
C ASN A 149 -4.28 -18.79 12.76
N LEU A 150 -3.68 -17.75 12.19
CA LEU A 150 -3.09 -17.78 10.86
C LEU A 150 -1.63 -18.21 10.84
N GLY A 151 -1.04 -18.47 12.01
CA GLY A 151 0.34 -18.89 12.18
C GLY A 151 1.35 -17.75 12.04
N ALA A 152 1.01 -16.57 12.53
CA ALA A 152 1.93 -15.44 12.60
C ALA A 152 3.14 -15.77 13.47
N SER A 153 4.31 -15.21 13.13
CA SER A 153 5.50 -15.28 13.97
C SER A 153 5.38 -14.37 15.19
N GLU A 154 6.21 -14.59 16.22
CA GLU A 154 6.27 -13.72 17.39
C GLU A 154 6.48 -12.24 17.00
N GLU A 155 7.36 -11.98 16.01
CA GLU A 155 7.59 -10.62 15.48
C GLU A 155 6.36 -10.03 14.79
N GLN A 156 5.49 -10.85 14.20
CA GLN A 156 4.26 -10.42 13.55
C GLN A 156 3.12 -10.25 14.54
N LEU A 157 3.16 -10.95 15.68
CA LEU A 157 2.21 -10.79 16.79
C LEU A 157 2.51 -9.53 17.63
N ASP A 158 3.76 -9.04 17.62
CA ASP A 158 4.16 -7.76 18.22
C ASP A 158 3.93 -6.60 17.22
N PHE A 159 2.71 -6.49 16.73
CA PHE A 159 2.33 -5.48 15.75
C PHE A 159 2.04 -4.12 16.40
N PRO A 160 2.48 -3.00 15.80
CA PRO A 160 2.09 -1.67 16.24
C PRO A 160 0.62 -1.41 15.94
N ILE A 161 -0.03 -0.69 16.86
CA ILE A 161 -1.44 -0.32 16.77
C ILE A 161 -1.55 1.19 16.60
N VAL A 162 -2.40 1.62 15.69
CA VAL A 162 -2.76 3.02 15.50
C VAL A 162 -4.29 3.13 15.52
N TYR A 163 -4.79 4.04 16.32
CA TYR A 163 -6.22 4.36 16.38
C TYR A 163 -6.50 5.50 15.41
N ALA A 164 -7.50 5.38 14.56
CA ALA A 164 -7.76 6.37 13.52
C ALA A 164 -9.25 6.66 13.31
N SER A 165 -9.53 7.86 12.82
CA SER A 165 -10.77 8.19 12.14
C SER A 165 -10.43 8.73 10.75
N GLY A 166 -10.57 7.88 9.73
CA GLY A 166 -10.40 8.31 8.35
C GLY A 166 -11.39 9.40 7.95
N LEU A 167 -12.59 9.38 8.51
CA LEU A 167 -13.61 10.42 8.24
C LEU A 167 -13.20 11.77 8.83
N SER A 168 -12.79 11.81 10.10
CA SER A 168 -12.38 13.02 10.80
C SER A 168 -10.95 13.46 10.52
N GLY A 169 -10.14 12.59 9.89
CA GLY A 169 -8.78 12.93 9.44
C GLY A 169 -7.72 12.95 10.53
N PHE A 170 -7.85 12.14 11.58
CA PHE A 170 -6.86 12.03 12.64
C PHE A 170 -6.46 10.59 12.97
N ALA A 171 -5.27 10.45 13.55
CA ALA A 171 -4.76 9.19 14.09
C ALA A 171 -4.11 9.41 15.47
N LYS A 172 -4.04 8.37 16.29
CA LYS A 172 -3.50 8.39 17.67
C LYS A 172 -2.71 7.12 17.94
N LEU A 173 -1.77 7.17 18.85
CA LEU A 173 -1.04 5.99 19.35
C LEU A 173 -1.72 5.35 20.57
N ASN A 174 -2.42 6.14 21.39
CA ASN A 174 -3.26 5.66 22.48
C ASN A 174 -4.66 6.25 22.36
N GLU A 175 -5.68 5.56 22.87
CA GLU A 175 -7.06 6.03 22.78
C GLU A 175 -7.29 7.38 23.47
N GLU A 176 -6.53 7.66 24.53
CA GLU A 176 -6.65 8.88 25.34
C GLU A 176 -5.90 10.07 24.75
N ASP A 177 -5.04 9.86 23.74
CA ASP A 177 -4.26 10.93 23.14
C ASP A 177 -5.18 11.92 22.43
N GLU A 178 -4.82 13.20 22.45
CA GLU A 178 -5.41 14.21 21.58
C GLU A 178 -4.64 14.27 20.26
N SER A 179 -5.34 14.23 19.15
CA SER A 179 -4.75 14.37 17.82
C SER A 179 -5.74 15.01 16.86
N SER A 180 -5.24 15.80 15.94
CA SER A 180 -6.01 16.50 14.92
C SER A 180 -5.62 16.15 13.49
N ASP A 181 -4.61 15.26 13.32
CA ASP A 181 -4.06 14.90 12.02
C ASP A 181 -3.57 13.45 11.94
N MET A 182 -3.09 13.04 10.77
CA MET A 182 -2.60 11.69 10.50
C MET A 182 -1.12 11.48 10.82
N ARG A 183 -0.41 12.46 11.40
CA ARG A 183 1.02 12.32 11.71
C ARG A 183 1.36 11.06 12.51
N PRO A 184 0.62 10.67 13.54
CA PRO A 184 0.92 9.44 14.28
C PRO A 184 0.93 8.18 13.40
N LEU A 185 0.09 8.13 12.36
CA LEU A 185 0.09 7.03 11.40
C LEU A 185 1.29 7.10 10.45
N PHE A 186 1.62 8.28 9.93
CA PHE A 186 2.81 8.46 9.09
C PHE A 186 4.10 8.07 9.84
N ASP A 187 4.26 8.54 11.06
CA ASP A 187 5.44 8.25 11.89
C ASP A 187 5.54 6.74 12.20
N THR A 188 4.40 6.09 12.43
CA THR A 188 4.34 4.64 12.62
C THR A 188 4.75 3.89 11.34
N ILE A 189 4.27 4.32 10.18
CA ILE A 189 4.68 3.76 8.89
C ILE A 189 6.20 3.88 8.71
N LEU A 190 6.77 5.08 8.94
CA LEU A 190 8.21 5.29 8.78
C LEU A 190 9.03 4.45 9.75
N LYS A 191 8.58 4.30 10.98
CA LYS A 191 9.28 3.59 12.05
C LYS A 191 9.27 2.07 11.85
N TYR A 192 8.14 1.51 11.47
CA TYR A 192 7.93 0.05 11.46
C TYR A 192 8.02 -0.59 10.08
N THR A 193 7.88 0.17 8.99
CA THR A 193 8.11 -0.37 7.65
C THR A 193 9.61 -0.47 7.39
N PRO A 194 10.15 -1.67 7.12
CA PRO A 194 11.56 -1.81 6.78
C PRO A 194 11.92 -1.05 5.50
N ALA A 195 13.17 -0.65 5.38
CA ALA A 195 13.68 -0.15 4.11
C ALA A 195 13.68 -1.28 3.06
N PRO A 196 13.46 -0.97 1.79
CA PRO A 196 13.54 -1.95 0.72
C PRO A 196 14.89 -2.69 0.74
N SER A 197 14.85 -4.01 0.57
CA SER A 197 16.03 -4.80 0.34
C SER A 197 16.50 -4.64 -1.11
N GLY A 198 17.77 -4.86 -1.37
CA GLY A 198 18.36 -4.79 -2.70
C GLY A 198 19.48 -3.76 -2.81
N SER A 199 20.28 -3.89 -3.86
CA SER A 199 21.43 -3.01 -4.10
C SER A 199 21.26 -2.25 -5.40
N PRO A 200 21.38 -0.91 -5.40
CA PRO A 200 21.35 -0.12 -6.62
C PRO A 200 22.57 -0.35 -7.53
N ASP A 201 23.65 -0.95 -7.00
CA ASP A 201 24.88 -1.23 -7.74
C ASP A 201 24.91 -2.65 -8.34
N ALA A 202 23.90 -3.47 -8.03
CA ALA A 202 23.75 -4.80 -8.62
C ALA A 202 23.16 -4.73 -10.04
N PRO A 203 23.21 -5.81 -10.83
CA PRO A 203 22.48 -5.90 -12.10
C PRO A 203 20.99 -5.62 -11.94
N LEU A 204 20.38 -4.97 -12.94
CA LEU A 204 18.96 -4.66 -12.91
C LEU A 204 18.11 -5.92 -12.79
N GLN A 205 17.23 -5.90 -11.81
CA GLN A 205 16.17 -6.88 -11.63
C GLN A 205 14.86 -6.15 -11.32
N LEU A 206 13.99 -6.04 -12.31
CA LEU A 206 12.65 -5.44 -12.20
C LEU A 206 11.62 -6.54 -12.34
N GLN A 207 10.80 -6.72 -11.32
CA GLN A 207 9.67 -7.64 -11.33
C GLN A 207 8.40 -6.90 -11.74
N ILE A 208 7.83 -7.26 -12.88
CA ILE A 208 6.54 -6.74 -13.33
C ILE A 208 5.42 -7.56 -12.66
N SER A 209 4.57 -6.90 -11.91
CA SER A 209 3.46 -7.50 -11.16
C SER A 209 2.10 -7.19 -11.77
N GLN A 210 1.99 -6.07 -12.48
CA GLN A 210 0.74 -5.60 -13.07
C GLN A 210 0.99 -5.03 -14.47
N LEU A 211 0.05 -5.24 -15.37
CA LEU A 211 0.02 -4.62 -16.69
C LEU A 211 -1.10 -3.59 -16.72
N ASP A 212 -0.82 -2.47 -17.36
CA ASP A 212 -1.78 -1.41 -17.61
C ASP A 212 -1.69 -0.94 -19.05
N TYR A 213 -2.62 -0.12 -19.47
CA TYR A 213 -2.67 0.42 -20.81
C TYR A 213 -3.05 1.91 -20.79
N ASP A 214 -2.27 2.71 -21.45
CA ASP A 214 -2.53 4.11 -21.67
C ASP A 214 -2.68 4.38 -23.16
N ASN A 215 -3.64 5.23 -23.56
CA ASN A 215 -3.94 5.51 -24.96
C ASN A 215 -2.81 6.18 -25.72
N TYR A 216 -1.89 6.87 -25.01
CA TYR A 216 -0.75 7.58 -25.61
C TYR A 216 0.52 6.74 -25.58
N THR A 217 0.80 6.10 -24.45
CA THR A 217 2.06 5.37 -24.23
C THR A 217 1.94 3.88 -24.55
N GLY A 218 0.71 3.37 -24.71
CA GLY A 218 0.45 1.97 -24.98
C GLY A 218 0.53 1.11 -23.72
N ARG A 219 1.13 -0.07 -23.81
CA ARG A 219 1.25 -1.03 -22.70
C ARG A 219 2.28 -0.56 -21.68
N LEU A 220 1.89 -0.56 -20.42
CA LEU A 220 2.71 -0.22 -19.27
C LEU A 220 2.89 -1.46 -18.40
N GLY A 221 4.10 -1.69 -17.94
CA GLY A 221 4.41 -2.65 -16.89
C GLY A 221 4.62 -1.91 -15.58
N ILE A 222 3.87 -2.29 -14.55
CA ILE A 222 4.02 -1.77 -13.18
C ILE A 222 4.66 -2.86 -12.35
N GLY A 223 5.70 -2.51 -11.61
CA GLY A 223 6.42 -3.47 -10.80
C GLY A 223 7.42 -2.81 -9.88
N ARG A 224 8.20 -3.63 -9.21
CA ARG A 224 9.21 -3.22 -8.23
C ARG A 224 10.61 -3.52 -8.74
N ILE A 225 11.51 -2.58 -8.58
CA ILE A 225 12.94 -2.80 -8.81
C ILE A 225 13.52 -3.50 -7.57
N LEU A 226 13.87 -4.77 -7.73
CA LEU A 226 14.49 -5.56 -6.67
C LEU A 226 15.98 -5.23 -6.52
N ASN A 227 16.68 -5.03 -7.65
CA ASN A 227 18.09 -4.69 -7.69
C ASN A 227 18.39 -3.77 -8.88
N GLY A 228 19.49 -3.03 -8.77
CA GLY A 228 20.04 -2.23 -9.85
C GLY A 228 19.31 -0.91 -10.05
N LYS A 229 19.53 -0.35 -11.24
CA LYS A 229 18.96 0.92 -11.69
C LYS A 229 18.43 0.78 -13.10
N ILE A 230 17.40 1.56 -13.41
CA ILE A 230 16.79 1.62 -14.73
C ILE A 230 16.66 3.07 -15.21
N ARG A 231 16.88 3.28 -16.52
CA ARG A 231 16.76 4.59 -17.17
C ARG A 231 16.01 4.49 -18.49
N PRO A 232 15.37 5.56 -18.95
CA PRO A 232 14.85 5.64 -20.31
C PRO A 232 15.97 5.37 -21.33
N GLY A 233 15.64 4.69 -22.41
CA GLY A 233 16.59 4.34 -23.46
C GLY A 233 17.45 3.11 -23.21
N GLN A 234 17.45 2.55 -21.99
CA GLN A 234 18.19 1.35 -21.63
C GLN A 234 17.61 0.12 -22.35
N THR A 235 18.49 -0.75 -22.83
CA THR A 235 18.10 -2.07 -23.36
C THR A 235 18.07 -3.07 -22.22
N VAL A 236 17.00 -3.84 -22.13
CA VAL A 236 16.78 -4.83 -21.06
C VAL A 236 16.42 -6.19 -21.65
N ALA A 237 16.84 -7.24 -20.97
CA ALA A 237 16.38 -8.60 -21.24
C ALA A 237 15.03 -8.82 -20.55
N VAL A 238 14.06 -9.37 -21.28
CA VAL A 238 12.79 -9.84 -20.71
C VAL A 238 12.93 -11.30 -20.37
N MET A 239 12.75 -11.61 -19.09
CA MET A 239 12.93 -12.96 -18.56
C MET A 239 11.58 -13.60 -18.25
N ASN A 240 11.47 -14.89 -18.45
CA ASN A 240 10.40 -15.72 -17.90
C ASN A 240 11.08 -16.84 -17.11
N HIS A 241 11.02 -16.75 -15.79
CA HIS A 241 11.90 -17.52 -14.90
C HIS A 241 13.39 -17.33 -15.31
N ASP A 242 14.12 -18.38 -15.53
CA ASP A 242 15.54 -18.33 -15.87
C ASP A 242 15.84 -18.21 -17.38
N LYS A 243 14.80 -18.05 -18.21
CA LYS A 243 14.97 -17.99 -19.66
C LYS A 243 14.71 -16.58 -20.20
N GLN A 244 15.64 -16.05 -20.96
CA GLN A 244 15.40 -14.84 -21.73
C GLN A 244 14.43 -15.18 -22.87
N ILE A 245 13.29 -14.49 -22.91
CA ILE A 245 12.25 -14.67 -23.93
C ILE A 245 12.25 -13.54 -24.97
N ALA A 246 12.76 -12.36 -24.59
CA ALA A 246 12.83 -11.21 -25.46
C ALA A 246 13.92 -10.24 -25.02
N GLN A 247 14.19 -9.23 -25.85
CA GLN A 247 14.97 -8.06 -25.53
C GLN A 247 14.16 -6.83 -25.94
N GLY A 248 14.18 -5.80 -25.11
CA GLY A 248 13.42 -4.58 -25.37
C GLY A 248 14.19 -3.34 -24.94
N ARG A 249 13.74 -2.20 -25.40
CA ARG A 249 14.23 -0.89 -24.99
C ARG A 249 13.18 -0.20 -24.14
N ILE A 250 13.62 0.41 -23.05
CA ILE A 250 12.76 1.21 -22.18
C ILE A 250 12.51 2.55 -22.89
N ASN A 251 11.30 2.74 -23.38
CA ASN A 251 10.94 3.98 -24.07
C ASN A 251 10.72 5.11 -23.07
N GLN A 252 10.01 4.82 -21.98
CA GLN A 252 9.67 5.77 -20.95
C GLN A 252 9.72 5.10 -19.57
N LEU A 253 10.19 5.82 -18.57
CA LEU A 253 10.19 5.42 -17.17
C LEU A 253 9.26 6.37 -16.42
N LEU A 254 8.32 5.81 -15.66
CA LEU A 254 7.31 6.54 -14.90
C LEU A 254 7.37 6.14 -13.44
N GLY A 255 7.21 7.12 -12.56
CA GLY A 255 6.96 6.90 -11.13
C GLY A 255 5.59 7.44 -10.74
N PHE A 256 5.20 7.25 -9.48
CA PHE A 256 3.98 7.79 -8.93
C PHE A 256 4.25 9.04 -8.10
N LYS A 257 3.38 10.04 -8.22
CA LYS A 257 3.32 11.22 -7.35
C LYS A 257 1.85 11.53 -7.07
N GLY A 258 1.39 11.23 -5.88
CA GLY A 258 -0.03 11.09 -5.66
C GLY A 258 -0.58 9.99 -6.56
N LEU A 259 -1.63 10.27 -7.28
CA LEU A 259 -2.24 9.37 -8.26
C LEU A 259 -1.68 9.53 -9.68
N GLU A 260 -0.89 10.56 -9.90
CA GLU A 260 -0.34 10.87 -11.23
C GLU A 260 0.92 10.06 -11.51
N ARG A 261 1.07 9.68 -12.78
CA ARG A 261 2.32 9.11 -13.29
C ARG A 261 3.20 10.24 -13.80
N VAL A 262 4.40 10.34 -13.25
CA VAL A 262 5.36 11.36 -13.61
C VAL A 262 6.60 10.75 -14.28
N PRO A 263 7.16 11.37 -15.34
CA PRO A 263 8.39 10.90 -15.95
C PRO A 263 9.55 10.94 -14.96
N LEU A 264 10.37 9.89 -14.97
CA LEU A 264 11.60 9.78 -14.20
C LEU A 264 12.80 9.66 -15.14
N GLU A 265 13.93 10.26 -14.75
CA GLU A 265 15.22 10.08 -15.42
C GLU A 265 15.91 8.77 -15.00
N GLU A 266 15.69 8.35 -13.77
CA GLU A 266 16.24 7.13 -13.19
C GLU A 266 15.35 6.63 -12.05
N ALA A 267 15.21 5.30 -11.93
CA ALA A 267 14.69 4.62 -10.76
C ALA A 267 15.69 3.54 -10.29
N GLU A 268 15.69 3.22 -9.01
CA GLU A 268 16.66 2.30 -8.39
C GLU A 268 15.98 1.28 -7.48
N ALA A 269 16.76 0.32 -6.99
CA ALA A 269 16.30 -0.72 -6.08
C ALA A 269 15.42 -0.15 -4.96
N GLY A 270 14.21 -0.68 -4.82
CA GLY A 270 13.17 -0.24 -3.90
C GLY A 270 12.06 0.61 -4.53
N ASP A 271 12.30 1.24 -5.70
CA ASP A 271 11.26 1.97 -6.44
C ASP A 271 10.23 1.01 -7.03
#